data_6840154efb36c4c451fd9940309e8be6
#
_entry.id   6840154efb36c4c451fd9940309e8be6
#
_cell.length_a   1.000
_cell.length_b   1.000
_cell.length_c   1.000
_cell.angle_alpha   90.00
_cell.angle_beta   90.00
_cell.angle_gamma   90.00
#
_symmetry.space_group_name_H-M   'P 1'
#
loop_
_entity.id
_entity.type
_entity.pdbx_description
1 polymer ?
#
loop_
_entity_poly.entity_id
_entity_poly.type
_entity_poly.pdbx_seq_one_letter_code
_entity_poly.pdbx_strand_id
1 'polypeptide(L)'
;MFIYELTAKELRDKFLSGEISAEEIVNSFYERIEKIEDKVKSFVSLRKELALEEAKKLDEKRKNGEKLGKLAGIPLAIKDNILMEGQKLTSCSKILENYVGIYDATVVKKLKEEDAIILGVTNMDEFAMGSTTKTSYHHKTANPWDLDRVPGGSSGGAAASVAAQEVPISLGSDTGGSVRQPASFCGVVGLKPTYGRVSRYGLMAFASSLDQIGTLAKTVEDVAICMNVIAGADDYDATVSKNEVPDYTEFLNKDIKGLKIGLPKEYFIEGLNPEIKKIVDNSVNALKELGAEIVEVSLPHTKYAVPTYYVLAPAEASSNLARFDGIRYGYRAKDYTDLESLYVKTRTEGFGAEVKRRIMMGTYVLSAGFFDAYFKKAQKVRNLIKQDFENVLTKVDVILTPVAPSVAFKLSDVKTPIELYLEDIFTISANLAGIPAISLPGGLLDNLPVGVQFMGRPFDEGTLIKVSSALENKIGRLNLPKLD
;
A
#
# COMPACT_ATOMS: atom_id res chain seq x y z
N MET A 1 -2.71 24.22 -16.19
CA MET A 1 -2.28 22.96 -15.54
C MET A 1 -1.31 23.35 -14.44
N PHE A 2 -1.62 23.02 -13.21
CA PHE A 2 -0.74 23.34 -12.08
C PHE A 2 0.38 22.30 -11.99
N ILE A 3 1.52 22.63 -11.38
CA ILE A 3 2.67 21.73 -11.21
C ILE A 3 2.26 20.47 -10.42
N TYR A 4 1.44 20.59 -9.39
CA TYR A 4 0.95 19.46 -8.59
C TYR A 4 0.00 18.51 -9.35
N GLU A 5 -0.54 18.91 -10.51
CA GLU A 5 -1.36 18.03 -11.37
C GLU A 5 -0.51 17.06 -12.20
N LEU A 6 0.77 17.37 -12.43
CA LEU A 6 1.70 16.56 -13.22
C LEU A 6 1.94 15.19 -12.60
N THR A 7 2.25 14.21 -13.44
CA THR A 7 2.74 12.89 -13.04
C THR A 7 4.19 12.99 -12.54
N ALA A 8 4.68 11.97 -11.85
CA ALA A 8 6.08 11.93 -11.43
C ALA A 8 7.04 11.98 -12.62
N LYS A 9 6.70 11.27 -13.70
CA LYS A 9 7.46 11.29 -14.96
C LYS A 9 7.54 12.70 -15.55
N GLU A 10 6.40 13.39 -15.67
CA GLU A 10 6.36 14.76 -16.22
C GLU A 10 7.12 15.75 -15.35
N LEU A 11 7.02 15.65 -14.02
CA LEU A 11 7.80 16.46 -13.08
C LEU A 11 9.29 16.28 -13.28
N ARG A 12 9.73 15.02 -13.34
CA ARG A 12 11.14 14.68 -13.56
C ARG A 12 11.66 15.22 -14.88
N ASP A 13 10.92 15.04 -15.99
CA ASP A 13 11.33 15.50 -17.31
C ASP A 13 11.47 17.03 -17.34
N LYS A 14 10.51 17.77 -16.78
CA LYS A 14 10.57 19.22 -16.69
C LYS A 14 11.68 19.72 -15.77
N PHE A 15 11.95 19.01 -14.67
CA PHE A 15 13.08 19.30 -13.81
C PHE A 15 14.41 19.08 -14.55
N LEU A 16 14.59 17.95 -15.22
CA LEU A 16 15.83 17.65 -15.96
C LEU A 16 16.09 18.59 -17.12
N SER A 17 15.03 19.02 -17.81
CA SER A 17 15.14 20.02 -18.91
C SER A 17 15.43 21.44 -18.41
N GLY A 18 15.26 21.70 -17.09
CA GLY A 18 15.39 23.03 -16.52
C GLY A 18 14.17 23.94 -16.71
N GLU A 19 13.03 23.38 -17.18
CA GLU A 19 11.77 24.12 -17.32
C GLU A 19 11.18 24.54 -15.96
N ILE A 20 11.34 23.67 -14.94
CA ILE A 20 10.95 23.95 -13.56
C ILE A 20 12.10 23.56 -12.62
N SER A 21 12.19 24.24 -11.47
CA SER A 21 13.15 23.91 -10.41
C SER A 21 12.53 22.93 -9.40
N ALA A 22 13.37 22.26 -8.62
CA ALA A 22 12.93 21.43 -7.52
C ALA A 22 12.24 22.25 -6.42
N GLU A 23 12.73 23.49 -6.19
CA GLU A 23 12.11 24.41 -5.24
C GLU A 23 10.69 24.82 -5.69
N GLU A 24 10.46 25.11 -6.98
CA GLU A 24 9.12 25.39 -7.54
C GLU A 24 8.18 24.19 -7.40
N ILE A 25 8.69 22.98 -7.67
CA ILE A 25 7.92 21.74 -7.51
C ILE A 25 7.46 21.61 -6.05
N VAL A 26 8.39 21.65 -5.10
CA VAL A 26 8.10 21.46 -3.67
C VAL A 26 7.14 22.53 -3.16
N ASN A 27 7.33 23.79 -3.53
CA ASN A 27 6.41 24.87 -3.15
C ASN A 27 4.99 24.63 -3.70
N SER A 28 4.84 24.24 -4.95
CA SER A 28 3.53 23.95 -5.55
C SER A 28 2.78 22.84 -4.82
N PHE A 29 3.47 21.78 -4.39
CA PHE A 29 2.84 20.72 -3.61
C PHE A 29 2.48 21.18 -2.19
N TYR A 30 3.30 21.99 -1.52
CA TYR A 30 2.95 22.53 -0.21
C TYR A 30 1.79 23.55 -0.28
N GLU A 31 1.71 24.37 -1.33
CA GLU A 31 0.54 25.22 -1.57
C GLU A 31 -0.74 24.39 -1.73
N ARG A 32 -0.64 23.26 -2.43
CA ARG A 32 -1.76 22.30 -2.55
C ARG A 32 -2.13 21.70 -1.20
N ILE A 33 -1.17 21.20 -0.43
CA ILE A 33 -1.36 20.64 0.91
C ILE A 33 -2.03 21.67 1.83
N GLU A 34 -1.50 22.89 1.91
CA GLU A 34 -2.04 23.96 2.75
C GLU A 34 -3.51 24.31 2.41
N LYS A 35 -3.91 24.16 1.15
CA LYS A 35 -5.28 24.44 0.70
C LYS A 35 -6.29 23.35 1.07
N ILE A 36 -5.87 22.07 1.14
CA ILE A 36 -6.83 20.97 1.19
C ILE A 36 -6.63 19.99 2.35
N GLU A 37 -5.45 19.97 3.00
CA GLU A 37 -5.13 18.96 4.02
C GLU A 37 -6.09 19.01 5.22
N ASP A 38 -6.60 20.17 5.58
CA ASP A 38 -7.63 20.30 6.64
C ASP A 38 -8.92 19.52 6.33
N LYS A 39 -9.21 19.30 5.03
CA LYS A 39 -10.37 18.52 4.56
C LYS A 39 -10.04 17.03 4.45
N VAL A 40 -8.89 16.68 3.87
CA VAL A 40 -8.50 15.29 3.55
C VAL A 40 -7.85 14.60 4.74
N LYS A 41 -6.94 15.29 5.43
CA LYS A 41 -6.16 14.76 6.57
C LYS A 41 -5.39 13.49 6.21
N SER A 42 -4.60 13.60 5.14
CA SER A 42 -3.79 12.49 4.63
C SER A 42 -2.46 12.33 5.37
N PHE A 43 -1.91 13.42 5.95
CA PHE A 43 -0.63 13.43 6.65
C PHE A 43 -0.78 13.41 8.17
N VAL A 44 0.20 12.84 8.85
CA VAL A 44 0.41 12.97 10.31
C VAL A 44 1.54 13.93 10.63
N SER A 45 2.46 14.15 9.70
CA SER A 45 3.51 15.18 9.82
C SER A 45 4.01 15.60 8.45
N LEU A 46 4.41 16.86 8.34
CA LEU A 46 5.00 17.46 7.14
C LEU A 46 6.47 17.86 7.43
N ARG A 47 7.29 17.97 6.37
CA ARG A 47 8.74 18.26 6.46
C ARG A 47 9.11 19.48 5.62
N LYS A 48 8.27 20.53 5.59
CA LYS A 48 8.36 21.66 4.65
C LYS A 48 9.76 22.27 4.59
N GLU A 49 10.34 22.63 5.72
CA GLU A 49 11.64 23.29 5.79
C GLU A 49 12.75 22.38 5.24
N LEU A 50 12.76 21.11 5.67
CA LEU A 50 13.74 20.13 5.21
C LEU A 50 13.57 19.80 3.72
N ALA A 51 12.34 19.67 3.24
CA ALA A 51 12.07 19.40 1.83
C ALA A 51 12.50 20.56 0.93
N LEU A 52 12.34 21.81 1.38
CA LEU A 52 12.83 22.99 0.65
C LEU A 52 14.36 23.07 0.65
N GLU A 53 15.01 22.70 1.75
CA GLU A 53 16.48 22.61 1.79
C GLU A 53 17.01 21.51 0.85
N GLU A 54 16.35 20.33 0.83
CA GLU A 54 16.66 19.23 -0.10
C GLU A 54 16.46 19.68 -1.55
N ALA A 55 15.37 20.40 -1.85
CA ALA A 55 15.08 20.92 -3.19
C ALA A 55 16.15 21.91 -3.67
N LYS A 56 16.57 22.87 -2.83
CA LYS A 56 17.63 23.82 -3.17
C LYS A 56 18.95 23.13 -3.48
N LYS A 57 19.35 22.14 -2.66
CA LYS A 57 20.55 21.33 -2.91
C LYS A 57 20.46 20.58 -4.24
N LEU A 58 19.27 20.08 -4.57
CA LEU A 58 19.05 19.37 -5.83
C LEU A 58 19.11 20.31 -7.04
N ASP A 59 18.59 21.53 -6.93
CA ASP A 59 18.73 22.56 -7.96
C ASP A 59 20.20 22.97 -8.19
N GLU A 60 20.99 23.09 -7.12
CA GLU A 60 22.43 23.33 -7.21
C GLU A 60 23.16 22.17 -7.87
N LYS A 61 22.85 20.92 -7.49
CA LYS A 61 23.40 19.69 -8.08
C LYS A 61 23.15 19.64 -9.58
N ARG A 62 21.91 19.96 -10.02
CA ARG A 62 21.58 20.07 -11.46
C ARG A 62 22.38 21.17 -12.15
N LYS A 63 22.44 22.37 -11.56
CA LYS A 63 23.18 23.52 -12.10
C LYS A 63 24.66 23.24 -12.28
N ASN A 64 25.26 22.47 -11.38
CA ASN A 64 26.66 22.08 -11.42
C ASN A 64 26.94 20.95 -12.43
N GLY A 65 25.91 20.38 -13.08
CA GLY A 65 26.03 19.23 -13.99
C GLY A 65 26.41 17.93 -13.30
N GLU A 66 26.11 17.81 -11.99
CA GLU A 66 26.36 16.60 -11.24
C GLU A 66 25.38 15.48 -11.64
N LYS A 67 25.76 14.24 -11.40
CA LYS A 67 24.89 13.08 -11.68
C LYS A 67 23.63 13.15 -10.83
N LEU A 68 22.47 13.17 -11.47
CA LEU A 68 21.16 13.15 -10.82
C LEU A 68 20.62 11.72 -10.73
N GLY A 69 19.91 11.45 -9.63
CA GLY A 69 19.25 10.18 -9.36
C GLY A 69 17.99 9.96 -10.22
N LYS A 70 17.46 8.75 -10.17
CA LYS A 70 16.28 8.34 -10.94
C LYS A 70 15.00 9.06 -10.50
N LEU A 71 14.94 9.55 -9.27
CA LEU A 71 13.79 10.26 -8.68
C LEU A 71 14.04 11.76 -8.50
N ALA A 72 15.09 12.30 -9.11
CA ALA A 72 15.42 13.71 -9.02
C ALA A 72 14.24 14.61 -9.44
N GLY A 73 13.84 15.52 -8.55
CA GLY A 73 12.69 16.42 -8.74
C GLY A 73 11.32 15.79 -8.49
N ILE A 74 11.26 14.55 -8.00
CA ILE A 74 9.98 13.90 -7.66
C ILE A 74 9.73 14.00 -6.16
N PRO A 75 8.68 14.72 -5.72
CA PRO A 75 8.25 14.71 -4.33
C PRO A 75 7.46 13.45 -4.02
N LEU A 76 7.57 12.93 -2.79
CA LEU A 76 6.79 11.76 -2.35
C LEU A 76 6.46 11.81 -0.86
N ALA A 77 5.56 10.91 -0.43
CA ALA A 77 5.21 10.71 0.96
C ALA A 77 5.45 9.26 1.41
N ILE A 78 5.59 9.06 2.71
CA ILE A 78 5.92 7.78 3.33
C ILE A 78 4.90 7.46 4.42
N LYS A 79 4.37 6.23 4.44
CA LYS A 79 3.45 5.76 5.48
C LYS A 79 4.10 5.71 6.86
N ASP A 80 3.36 6.08 7.91
CA ASP A 80 3.82 6.18 9.31
C ASP A 80 4.20 4.83 9.97
N ASN A 81 4.57 3.85 9.19
CA ASN A 81 5.18 2.60 9.65
C ASN A 81 6.51 2.28 8.95
N ILE A 82 7.02 3.21 8.16
CA ILE A 82 8.32 3.11 7.48
C ILE A 82 9.29 4.08 8.15
N LEU A 83 10.34 3.55 8.74
CA LEU A 83 11.27 4.29 9.59
C LEU A 83 12.11 5.29 8.79
N MET A 84 12.18 6.51 9.30
CA MET A 84 13.01 7.58 8.77
C MET A 84 13.77 8.23 9.92
N GLU A 85 15.10 8.33 9.78
CA GLU A 85 15.97 8.90 10.79
C GLU A 85 15.59 10.34 11.13
N GLY A 86 15.55 10.64 12.44
CA GLY A 86 15.20 11.96 12.96
C GLY A 86 13.73 12.35 12.86
N GLN A 87 12.85 11.49 12.28
CA GLN A 87 11.43 11.74 12.15
C GLN A 87 10.62 10.89 13.13
N LYS A 88 9.44 11.38 13.54
CA LYS A 88 8.52 10.57 14.34
C LYS A 88 8.05 9.39 13.51
N LEU A 89 7.97 8.23 14.15
CA LEU A 89 7.33 7.02 13.64
C LEU A 89 6.38 6.53 14.72
N THR A 90 5.10 6.67 14.48
CA THR A 90 4.09 6.33 15.50
C THR A 90 3.28 5.09 15.16
N SER A 91 3.33 4.62 13.91
CA SER A 91 2.39 3.62 13.37
C SER A 91 0.93 4.01 13.66
N CYS A 92 0.67 5.31 13.75
CA CYS A 92 -0.60 5.92 14.14
C CYS A 92 -1.17 5.35 15.44
N SER A 93 -0.30 5.06 16.43
CA SER A 93 -0.61 4.50 17.75
C SER A 93 -0.06 5.36 18.87
N LYS A 94 -0.85 5.52 19.94
CA LYS A 94 -0.39 6.19 21.16
C LYS A 94 0.82 5.51 21.79
N ILE A 95 0.96 4.19 21.63
CA ILE A 95 2.10 3.44 22.21
C ILE A 95 3.46 3.94 21.72
N LEU A 96 3.51 4.55 20.52
CA LEU A 96 4.71 5.11 19.90
C LEU A 96 4.65 6.64 19.73
N GLU A 97 3.73 7.36 20.37
CA GLU A 97 3.50 8.80 20.14
C GLU A 97 4.73 9.69 20.26
N ASN A 98 5.74 9.26 21.02
CA ASN A 98 6.98 9.99 21.29
C ASN A 98 8.23 9.33 20.67
N TYR A 99 8.06 8.27 19.86
CA TYR A 99 9.18 7.58 19.27
C TYR A 99 9.70 8.34 18.04
N VAL A 100 11.02 8.51 17.98
CA VAL A 100 11.75 9.12 16.86
C VAL A 100 12.65 8.06 16.23
N GLY A 101 12.65 7.97 14.90
CA GLY A 101 13.47 7.04 14.14
C GLY A 101 14.97 7.31 14.36
N ILE A 102 15.75 6.26 14.54
CA ILE A 102 17.19 6.31 14.81
C ILE A 102 18.03 5.83 13.62
N TYR A 103 17.40 5.41 12.54
CA TYR A 103 18.00 5.06 11.25
C TYR A 103 16.93 5.11 10.14
N ASP A 104 17.36 5.15 8.89
CA ASP A 104 16.48 5.06 7.73
C ASP A 104 16.15 3.60 7.40
N ALA A 105 14.90 3.31 7.05
CA ALA A 105 14.53 2.08 6.38
C ALA A 105 15.28 1.96 5.04
N THR A 106 15.56 0.73 4.59
CA THR A 106 16.26 0.51 3.31
C THR A 106 15.62 1.27 2.15
N VAL A 107 14.28 1.27 2.07
CA VAL A 107 13.57 2.02 1.02
C VAL A 107 13.81 3.53 1.13
N VAL A 108 13.84 4.09 2.34
CA VAL A 108 14.09 5.52 2.56
C VAL A 108 15.51 5.90 2.15
N LYS A 109 16.50 5.06 2.51
CA LYS A 109 17.88 5.25 2.08
C LYS A 109 18.00 5.25 0.56
N LYS A 110 17.40 4.26 -0.12
CA LYS A 110 17.39 4.16 -1.59
C LYS A 110 16.70 5.37 -2.25
N LEU A 111 15.59 5.86 -1.68
CA LEU A 111 14.92 7.05 -2.18
C LEU A 111 15.79 8.30 -2.09
N LYS A 112 16.47 8.51 -0.95
CA LYS A 112 17.40 9.64 -0.75
C LYS A 112 18.62 9.56 -1.68
N GLU A 113 19.18 8.36 -1.88
CA GLU A 113 20.31 8.12 -2.80
C GLU A 113 19.96 8.41 -4.26
N GLU A 114 18.67 8.32 -4.61
CA GLU A 114 18.14 8.60 -5.96
C GLU A 114 17.45 9.98 -6.06
N ASP A 115 17.82 10.89 -5.16
CA ASP A 115 17.41 12.30 -5.16
C ASP A 115 15.89 12.54 -5.03
N ALA A 116 15.15 11.65 -4.39
CA ALA A 116 13.75 11.87 -4.07
C ALA A 116 13.59 12.87 -2.91
N ILE A 117 12.54 13.71 -2.95
CA ILE A 117 12.23 14.68 -1.91
C ILE A 117 11.02 14.20 -1.10
N ILE A 118 11.20 13.93 0.20
CA ILE A 118 10.13 13.42 1.05
C ILE A 118 9.38 14.59 1.68
N LEU A 119 8.10 14.80 1.33
CA LEU A 119 7.29 15.91 1.81
C LEU A 119 6.70 15.68 3.21
N GLY A 120 6.40 14.42 3.55
CA GLY A 120 5.75 14.13 4.83
C GLY A 120 5.47 12.65 5.06
N VAL A 121 4.85 12.39 6.20
CA VAL A 121 4.48 11.06 6.69
C VAL A 121 2.96 10.93 6.67
N THR A 122 2.44 9.90 6.01
CA THR A 122 1.00 9.74 5.80
C THR A 122 0.32 8.91 6.88
N ASN A 123 -0.93 9.28 7.13
CA ASN A 123 -1.81 8.62 8.09
C ASN A 123 -2.16 7.18 7.67
N MET A 124 -2.49 6.33 8.65
CA MET A 124 -2.78 4.93 8.44
C MET A 124 -3.68 4.36 9.54
N ASP A 125 -4.25 3.18 9.33
CA ASP A 125 -4.83 2.42 10.44
C ASP A 125 -3.73 2.00 11.44
N GLU A 126 -4.03 2.04 12.72
CA GLU A 126 -3.08 1.74 13.81
C GLU A 126 -2.37 0.40 13.59
N PHE A 127 -1.02 0.41 13.57
CA PHE A 127 -0.15 -0.75 13.29
C PHE A 127 -0.51 -1.51 12.01
N ALA A 128 -1.01 -0.81 10.99
CA ALA A 128 -1.49 -1.40 9.74
C ALA A 128 -2.68 -2.39 9.91
N MET A 129 -3.41 -2.32 11.02
CA MET A 129 -4.52 -3.20 11.38
C MET A 129 -5.86 -2.53 11.09
N GLY A 130 -6.29 -2.59 9.84
CA GLY A 130 -7.56 -2.03 9.38
C GLY A 130 -7.62 -1.87 7.87
N SER A 131 -8.78 -1.49 7.38
CA SER A 131 -9.10 -1.25 5.97
C SER A 131 -9.86 0.07 5.75
N THR A 132 -9.68 1.04 6.67
CA THR A 132 -10.50 2.27 6.67
C THR A 132 -9.74 3.55 7.01
N THR A 133 -8.56 3.46 7.63
CA THR A 133 -7.81 4.58 8.23
C THR A 133 -8.61 5.33 9.32
N LYS A 134 -9.65 4.67 9.89
CA LYS A 134 -10.45 5.20 11.01
C LYS A 134 -9.84 4.92 12.38
N THR A 135 -8.92 3.95 12.46
CA THR A 135 -8.34 3.47 13.74
C THR A 135 -7.08 4.24 14.14
N SER A 136 -6.64 5.19 13.31
CA SER A 136 -5.52 6.07 13.63
C SER A 136 -5.71 6.81 14.95
N TYR A 137 -4.66 6.86 15.75
CA TYR A 137 -4.60 7.66 16.99
C TYR A 137 -4.66 9.17 16.71
N HIS A 138 -4.14 9.61 15.56
CA HIS A 138 -4.07 11.05 15.24
C HIS A 138 -5.42 11.60 14.79
N HIS A 139 -5.95 11.12 13.70
CA HIS A 139 -7.20 11.57 13.08
C HIS A 139 -7.71 10.56 12.04
N LYS A 140 -8.92 10.78 11.54
CA LYS A 140 -9.47 10.03 10.40
C LYS A 140 -9.09 10.73 9.11
N THR A 141 -8.67 9.98 8.10
CA THR A 141 -8.48 10.48 6.74
C THR A 141 -9.78 10.36 5.96
N ALA A 142 -10.11 11.39 5.18
CA ALA A 142 -11.26 11.39 4.27
C ALA A 142 -10.86 10.96 2.85
N ASN A 143 -11.81 10.42 2.11
CA ASN A 143 -11.60 10.08 0.70
C ASN A 143 -11.73 11.34 -0.16
N PRO A 144 -10.73 11.67 -1.02
CA PRO A 144 -10.81 12.86 -1.88
C PRO A 144 -11.98 12.88 -2.86
N TRP A 145 -12.57 11.72 -3.22
CA TRP A 145 -13.74 11.64 -4.10
C TRP A 145 -15.05 12.00 -3.40
N ASP A 146 -15.12 11.76 -2.10
CA ASP A 146 -16.24 12.12 -1.23
C ASP A 146 -15.73 12.18 0.22
N LEU A 147 -15.65 13.40 0.76
CA LEU A 147 -15.05 13.65 2.08
C LEU A 147 -15.81 12.99 3.24
N ASP A 148 -17.03 12.51 3.02
CA ASP A 148 -17.79 11.74 4.00
C ASP A 148 -17.47 10.23 3.98
N ARG A 149 -16.55 9.79 3.10
CA ARG A 149 -16.21 8.37 2.92
C ARG A 149 -14.79 8.03 3.35
N VAL A 150 -14.58 6.72 3.61
CA VAL A 150 -13.27 6.18 3.96
C VAL A 150 -12.36 6.15 2.73
N PRO A 151 -11.04 6.42 2.87
CA PRO A 151 -10.08 6.28 1.77
C PRO A 151 -9.64 4.82 1.57
N GLY A 152 -10.18 3.89 2.38
CA GLY A 152 -9.63 2.56 2.54
C GLY A 152 -8.48 2.51 3.55
N GLY A 153 -7.81 1.38 3.63
CA GLY A 153 -6.70 1.16 4.57
C GLY A 153 -6.01 -0.20 4.40
N SER A 154 -4.95 -0.35 5.14
CA SER A 154 -4.40 0.55 6.16
C SER A 154 -3.59 1.74 5.61
N SER A 155 -3.24 1.79 4.32
CA SER A 155 -2.49 2.90 3.70
C SER A 155 -3.42 3.99 3.14
N GLY A 156 -4.48 4.35 3.88
CA GLY A 156 -5.50 5.30 3.38
C GLY A 156 -4.96 6.71 3.20
N GLY A 157 -4.11 7.20 4.11
CA GLY A 157 -3.44 8.49 3.94
C GLY A 157 -2.52 8.52 2.72
N ALA A 158 -1.80 7.42 2.45
CA ALA A 158 -0.96 7.31 1.26
C ALA A 158 -1.78 7.34 -0.05
N ALA A 159 -2.91 6.65 -0.11
CA ALA A 159 -3.79 6.68 -1.28
C ALA A 159 -4.49 8.04 -1.45
N ALA A 160 -4.98 8.60 -0.34
CA ALA A 160 -5.65 9.89 -0.33
C ALA A 160 -4.71 11.02 -0.76
N SER A 161 -3.46 11.05 -0.29
CA SER A 161 -2.49 12.09 -0.66
C SER A 161 -2.19 12.09 -2.18
N VAL A 162 -2.14 10.92 -2.82
CA VAL A 162 -1.98 10.82 -4.28
C VAL A 162 -3.25 11.28 -5.00
N ALA A 163 -4.42 10.81 -4.57
CA ALA A 163 -5.71 11.17 -5.17
C ALA A 163 -6.04 12.66 -5.01
N ALA A 164 -5.68 13.27 -3.87
CA ALA A 164 -5.82 14.68 -3.61
C ALA A 164 -4.77 15.55 -4.31
N GLN A 165 -3.80 14.92 -4.99
CA GLN A 165 -2.69 15.58 -5.68
C GLN A 165 -1.74 16.33 -4.71
N GLU A 166 -1.59 15.84 -3.52
CA GLU A 166 -0.63 16.35 -2.52
C GLU A 166 0.77 15.78 -2.71
N VAL A 167 0.87 14.64 -3.39
CA VAL A 167 2.11 14.04 -3.90
C VAL A 167 1.79 13.22 -5.16
N PRO A 168 2.73 13.04 -6.09
CA PRO A 168 2.55 12.14 -7.24
C PRO A 168 2.73 10.67 -6.88
N ILE A 169 3.54 10.37 -5.85
CA ILE A 169 3.89 9.02 -5.38
C ILE A 169 3.82 8.98 -3.86
N SER A 170 3.36 7.87 -3.29
CA SER A 170 3.45 7.57 -1.87
C SER A 170 3.85 6.11 -1.64
N LEU A 171 4.65 5.84 -0.61
CA LEU A 171 4.90 4.48 -0.16
C LEU A 171 3.88 4.06 0.89
N GLY A 172 3.31 2.87 0.71
CA GLY A 172 2.45 2.20 1.66
C GLY A 172 3.03 0.85 2.11
N SER A 173 2.25 0.11 2.89
CA SER A 173 2.53 -1.28 3.23
C SER A 173 1.28 -2.14 3.03
N ASP A 174 1.47 -3.38 2.59
CA ASP A 174 0.39 -4.31 2.24
C ASP A 174 0.65 -5.65 2.92
N THR A 175 -0.24 -6.01 3.84
CA THR A 175 -0.21 -7.27 4.58
C THR A 175 -1.37 -8.17 4.17
N GLY A 176 -2.51 -7.57 3.79
CA GLY A 176 -3.73 -8.27 3.36
C GLY A 176 -4.50 -7.53 2.25
N GLY A 177 -3.91 -6.47 1.67
CA GLY A 177 -4.57 -5.61 0.68
C GLY A 177 -4.33 -4.12 0.92
N SER A 178 -3.55 -3.77 1.95
CA SER A 178 -3.46 -2.40 2.48
C SER A 178 -2.74 -1.37 1.59
N VAL A 179 -2.30 -1.72 0.39
CA VAL A 179 -1.91 -0.81 -0.71
C VAL A 179 -2.99 -0.82 -1.78
N ARG A 180 -3.47 -2.01 -2.16
CA ARG A 180 -4.36 -2.22 -3.30
C ARG A 180 -5.79 -1.78 -3.03
N GLN A 181 -6.34 -2.09 -1.86
CA GLN A 181 -7.71 -1.70 -1.49
C GLN A 181 -7.84 -0.18 -1.37
N PRO A 182 -6.99 0.57 -0.63
CA PRO A 182 -7.08 2.02 -0.62
C PRO A 182 -6.77 2.65 -1.99
N ALA A 183 -5.90 2.05 -2.83
CA ALA A 183 -5.72 2.49 -4.22
C ALA A 183 -7.02 2.40 -5.02
N SER A 184 -7.77 1.30 -4.88
CA SER A 184 -9.09 1.11 -5.50
C SER A 184 -10.09 2.18 -5.03
N PHE A 185 -10.18 2.43 -3.73
CA PHE A 185 -11.15 3.39 -3.15
C PHE A 185 -10.83 4.85 -3.47
N CYS A 186 -9.55 5.16 -3.67
CA CYS A 186 -9.09 6.51 -4.01
C CYS A 186 -8.84 6.72 -5.51
N GLY A 187 -9.03 5.69 -6.36
CA GLY A 187 -8.88 5.82 -7.81
C GLY A 187 -7.46 6.10 -8.28
N VAL A 188 -6.48 5.47 -7.62
CA VAL A 188 -5.05 5.55 -7.96
C VAL A 188 -4.47 4.16 -8.24
N VAL A 189 -3.24 4.09 -8.72
CA VAL A 189 -2.55 2.82 -8.96
C VAL A 189 -1.81 2.40 -7.69
N GLY A 190 -1.95 1.13 -7.29
CA GLY A 190 -1.26 0.58 -6.12
C GLY A 190 -0.64 -0.77 -6.40
N LEU A 191 0.69 -0.88 -6.30
CA LEU A 191 1.43 -2.12 -6.49
C LEU A 191 1.93 -2.68 -5.16
N LYS A 192 1.53 -3.91 -4.85
CA LYS A 192 2.17 -4.77 -3.87
C LYS A 192 3.14 -5.70 -4.60
N PRO A 193 4.47 -5.57 -4.42
CA PRO A 193 5.43 -6.47 -5.07
C PRO A 193 5.38 -7.89 -4.47
N THR A 194 6.12 -8.80 -5.05
CA THR A 194 6.38 -10.13 -4.50
C THR A 194 6.96 -10.01 -3.10
N TYR A 195 6.55 -10.91 -2.20
CA TYR A 195 7.17 -11.00 -0.87
C TYR A 195 8.69 -11.18 -1.00
N GLY A 196 9.45 -10.27 -0.40
CA GLY A 196 10.90 -10.24 -0.50
C GLY A 196 11.47 -9.55 -1.76
N ARG A 197 10.66 -8.90 -2.62
CA ARG A 197 11.19 -8.06 -3.71
C ARG A 197 11.71 -6.72 -3.19
N VAL A 198 11.13 -6.19 -2.13
CA VAL A 198 11.52 -4.96 -1.44
C VAL A 198 11.87 -5.30 0.00
N SER A 199 12.98 -4.79 0.51
CA SER A 199 13.41 -5.00 1.89
C SER A 199 12.39 -4.44 2.88
N ARG A 200 12.16 -5.17 3.97
CA ARG A 200 11.34 -4.78 5.12
C ARG A 200 12.15 -4.21 6.27
N TYR A 201 13.47 -4.03 6.10
CA TYR A 201 14.29 -3.39 7.12
C TYR A 201 13.82 -1.95 7.35
N GLY A 202 13.46 -1.65 8.61
CA GLY A 202 12.87 -0.38 8.99
C GLY A 202 11.35 -0.29 8.76
N LEU A 203 10.68 -1.34 8.31
CA LEU A 203 9.20 -1.44 8.32
C LEU A 203 8.73 -1.93 9.69
N MET A 204 7.80 -1.22 10.31
CA MET A 204 7.15 -1.67 11.53
C MET A 204 6.31 -2.92 11.26
N ALA A 205 6.70 -4.02 11.90
CA ALA A 205 6.12 -5.32 11.62
C ALA A 205 4.70 -5.48 12.19
N PHE A 206 3.77 -5.81 11.29
CA PHE A 206 2.45 -6.34 11.65
C PHE A 206 2.48 -7.88 11.61
N ALA A 207 2.63 -8.46 10.41
CA ALA A 207 2.74 -9.90 10.20
C ALA A 207 3.94 -10.18 9.29
N SER A 208 5.08 -10.53 9.89
CA SER A 208 6.38 -10.56 9.23
C SER A 208 6.45 -11.49 8.01
N SER A 209 5.60 -12.52 7.95
CA SER A 209 5.53 -13.44 6.81
C SER A 209 4.63 -12.98 5.67
N LEU A 210 3.99 -11.80 5.81
CA LEU A 210 3.00 -11.25 4.86
C LEU A 210 3.30 -9.81 4.46
N ASP A 211 3.87 -9.01 5.38
CA ASP A 211 4.12 -7.58 5.17
C ASP A 211 5.01 -7.32 3.96
N GLN A 212 4.63 -6.33 3.15
CA GLN A 212 5.44 -5.85 2.04
C GLN A 212 5.23 -4.35 1.85
N ILE A 213 6.32 -3.58 1.63
CA ILE A 213 6.23 -2.19 1.20
C ILE A 213 5.81 -2.18 -0.28
N GLY A 214 4.87 -1.30 -0.62
CA GLY A 214 4.38 -1.11 -1.97
C GLY A 214 4.23 0.37 -2.32
N THR A 215 4.02 0.63 -3.60
CA THR A 215 3.93 1.97 -4.18
C THR A 215 2.49 2.30 -4.54
N LEU A 216 2.08 3.54 -4.21
CA LEU A 216 0.84 4.16 -4.71
C LEU A 216 1.23 5.37 -5.56
N ALA A 217 0.63 5.52 -6.74
CA ALA A 217 0.95 6.62 -7.64
C ALA A 217 -0.22 6.98 -8.57
N LYS A 218 -0.11 8.11 -9.27
CA LYS A 218 -1.12 8.56 -10.24
C LYS A 218 -1.24 7.64 -11.44
N THR A 219 -0.13 7.00 -11.85
CA THR A 219 -0.05 6.22 -13.09
C THR A 219 0.75 4.92 -12.90
N VAL A 220 0.55 3.97 -13.82
CA VAL A 220 1.37 2.73 -13.87
C VAL A 220 2.84 3.05 -14.15
N GLU A 221 3.13 4.09 -14.94
CA GLU A 221 4.51 4.53 -15.22
C GLU A 221 5.19 5.05 -13.96
N ASP A 222 4.49 5.88 -13.15
CA ASP A 222 5.04 6.40 -11.89
C ASP A 222 5.33 5.27 -10.89
N VAL A 223 4.46 4.23 -10.85
CA VAL A 223 4.72 3.01 -10.06
C VAL A 223 5.99 2.30 -10.55
N ALA A 224 6.18 2.14 -11.86
CA ALA A 224 7.36 1.50 -12.44
C ALA A 224 8.66 2.25 -12.09
N ILE A 225 8.64 3.59 -12.19
CA ILE A 225 9.78 4.45 -11.84
C ILE A 225 10.15 4.29 -10.36
N CYS A 226 9.16 4.31 -9.46
CA CYS A 226 9.40 4.13 -8.02
C CYS A 226 9.93 2.73 -7.70
N MET A 227 9.36 1.69 -8.32
CA MET A 227 9.79 0.30 -8.15
C MET A 227 11.23 0.07 -8.58
N ASN A 228 11.72 0.76 -9.63
CA ASN A 228 13.13 0.71 -10.06
C ASN A 228 14.11 1.15 -8.98
N VAL A 229 13.63 1.91 -8.00
CA VAL A 229 14.46 2.43 -6.90
C VAL A 229 14.31 1.57 -5.65
N ILE A 230 13.08 1.27 -5.22
CA ILE A 230 12.88 0.60 -3.93
C ILE A 230 13.12 -0.91 -3.96
N ALA A 231 13.04 -1.56 -5.14
CA ALA A 231 13.25 -2.99 -5.28
C ALA A 231 14.72 -3.41 -5.07
N GLY A 232 14.92 -4.69 -4.78
CA GLY A 232 16.25 -5.30 -4.63
C GLY A 232 16.69 -5.51 -3.19
N ALA A 233 17.67 -6.38 -3.05
CA ALA A 233 18.19 -6.87 -1.78
C ALA A 233 18.95 -5.78 -0.98
N ASP A 234 19.06 -6.05 0.31
CA ASP A 234 20.00 -5.43 1.26
C ASP A 234 20.62 -6.52 2.14
N ASP A 235 21.46 -6.13 3.08
CA ASP A 235 22.12 -7.04 4.02
C ASP A 235 21.39 -7.15 5.38
N TYR A 236 20.20 -6.51 5.52
CA TYR A 236 19.51 -6.38 6.80
C TYR A 236 18.23 -7.22 6.88
N ASP A 237 17.54 -7.46 5.76
CA ASP A 237 16.35 -8.33 5.70
C ASP A 237 16.73 -9.70 5.13
N ALA A 238 16.81 -10.71 6.00
CA ALA A 238 17.13 -12.08 5.62
C ALA A 238 16.10 -12.73 4.66
N THR A 239 14.93 -12.12 4.49
CA THR A 239 13.85 -12.63 3.62
C THR A 239 13.85 -11.99 2.24
N VAL A 240 14.65 -10.93 2.03
CA VAL A 240 14.72 -10.27 0.73
C VAL A 240 15.40 -11.16 -0.31
N SER A 241 14.81 -11.18 -1.51
CA SER A 241 15.36 -11.97 -2.63
C SER A 241 16.54 -11.28 -3.28
N LYS A 242 17.54 -12.09 -3.66
CA LYS A 242 18.70 -11.65 -4.47
C LYS A 242 18.45 -11.77 -5.98
N ASN A 243 17.21 -12.10 -6.39
CA ASN A 243 16.86 -12.09 -7.81
C ASN A 243 17.11 -10.70 -8.41
N GLU A 244 17.64 -10.69 -9.62
CA GLU A 244 17.86 -9.46 -10.39
C GLU A 244 16.58 -8.63 -10.46
N VAL A 245 16.74 -7.32 -10.36
CA VAL A 245 15.66 -6.33 -10.52
C VAL A 245 15.75 -5.79 -11.96
N PRO A 246 14.75 -6.08 -12.80
CA PRO A 246 14.74 -5.54 -14.15
C PRO A 246 14.42 -4.02 -14.11
N ASP A 247 14.68 -3.33 -15.20
CA ASP A 247 14.10 -2.01 -15.38
C ASP A 247 12.60 -2.14 -15.71
N TYR A 248 11.76 -1.83 -14.72
CA TYR A 248 10.32 -1.95 -14.86
C TYR A 248 9.72 -1.00 -15.91
N THR A 249 10.40 0.09 -16.25
CA THR A 249 9.94 1.00 -17.30
C THR A 249 10.03 0.40 -18.69
N GLU A 250 10.88 -0.60 -18.90
CA GLU A 250 10.97 -1.32 -20.17
C GLU A 250 9.73 -2.14 -20.51
N PHE A 251 8.87 -2.42 -19.52
CA PHE A 251 7.62 -3.17 -19.71
C PHE A 251 6.44 -2.27 -20.09
N LEU A 252 6.57 -0.95 -19.98
CA LEU A 252 5.53 0.00 -20.34
C LEU A 252 5.24 0.02 -21.84
N ASN A 253 3.98 0.24 -22.20
CA ASN A 253 3.52 0.40 -23.58
C ASN A 253 3.87 -0.77 -24.52
N LYS A 254 4.06 -1.97 -23.99
CA LYS A 254 4.31 -3.18 -24.78
C LYS A 254 2.99 -3.82 -25.22
N ASP A 255 3.03 -4.43 -26.41
CA ASP A 255 1.92 -5.22 -26.93
C ASP A 255 1.60 -6.42 -26.01
N ILE A 256 0.31 -6.61 -25.73
CA ILE A 256 -0.22 -7.71 -24.91
C ILE A 256 -0.93 -8.78 -25.73
N LYS A 257 -0.85 -8.74 -27.07
CA LYS A 257 -1.46 -9.72 -27.95
C LYS A 257 -0.97 -11.13 -27.60
N GLY A 258 -1.93 -12.05 -27.42
CA GLY A 258 -1.67 -13.44 -27.03
C GLY A 258 -1.34 -13.64 -25.56
N LEU A 259 -1.27 -12.57 -24.74
CA LEU A 259 -1.12 -12.69 -23.29
C LEU A 259 -2.38 -13.35 -22.69
N LYS A 260 -2.19 -14.38 -21.87
CA LYS A 260 -3.30 -15.15 -21.27
C LYS A 260 -3.66 -14.57 -19.91
N ILE A 261 -4.93 -14.16 -19.76
CA ILE A 261 -5.47 -13.58 -18.53
C ILE A 261 -6.48 -14.56 -17.92
N GLY A 262 -6.19 -15.04 -16.73
CA GLY A 262 -7.06 -15.93 -15.96
C GLY A 262 -8.20 -15.18 -15.27
N LEU A 263 -9.43 -15.65 -15.38
CA LEU A 263 -10.57 -15.18 -14.59
C LEU A 263 -10.98 -16.28 -13.61
N PRO A 264 -10.68 -16.16 -12.32
CA PRO A 264 -11.04 -17.19 -11.34
C PRO A 264 -12.52 -17.08 -10.97
N LYS A 265 -13.27 -18.16 -11.20
CA LYS A 265 -14.72 -18.21 -10.94
C LYS A 265 -15.08 -17.90 -9.48
N GLU A 266 -14.18 -18.20 -8.53
CA GLU A 266 -14.38 -18.00 -7.09
C GLU A 266 -14.36 -16.52 -6.67
N TYR A 267 -13.96 -15.60 -7.55
CA TYR A 267 -13.96 -14.15 -7.29
C TYR A 267 -15.22 -13.44 -7.82
N PHE A 268 -16.02 -14.13 -8.63
CA PHE A 268 -17.29 -13.63 -9.15
C PHE A 268 -18.48 -14.28 -8.42
N ILE A 269 -18.45 -14.13 -7.09
CA ILE A 269 -19.40 -14.78 -6.17
C ILE A 269 -20.77 -14.10 -6.18
N GLU A 270 -21.79 -14.85 -5.74
CA GLU A 270 -23.08 -14.31 -5.35
C GLU A 270 -22.90 -13.33 -4.18
N GLY A 271 -23.25 -12.05 -4.38
CA GLY A 271 -22.99 -10.95 -3.42
C GLY A 271 -21.95 -9.92 -3.86
N LEU A 272 -21.17 -10.19 -4.92
CA LEU A 272 -20.43 -9.12 -5.60
C LEU A 272 -21.44 -8.15 -6.23
N ASN A 273 -21.28 -6.85 -5.97
CA ASN A 273 -22.13 -5.83 -6.58
C ASN A 273 -22.13 -5.98 -8.12
N PRO A 274 -23.32 -6.16 -8.77
CA PRO A 274 -23.40 -6.36 -10.21
C PRO A 274 -22.78 -5.24 -11.05
N GLU A 275 -22.82 -3.99 -10.58
CA GLU A 275 -22.19 -2.86 -11.28
C GLU A 275 -20.66 -2.90 -11.17
N ILE A 276 -20.11 -3.37 -10.05
CA ILE A 276 -18.66 -3.63 -9.93
C ILE A 276 -18.27 -4.74 -10.91
N LYS A 277 -19.04 -5.82 -10.96
CA LYS A 277 -18.81 -6.90 -11.94
C LYS A 277 -18.79 -6.36 -13.37
N LYS A 278 -19.73 -5.49 -13.73
CA LYS A 278 -19.81 -4.88 -15.06
C LYS A 278 -18.57 -4.03 -15.38
N ILE A 279 -18.00 -3.31 -14.41
CA ILE A 279 -16.75 -2.56 -14.59
C ILE A 279 -15.57 -3.50 -14.84
N VAL A 280 -15.51 -4.62 -14.11
CA VAL A 280 -14.51 -5.67 -14.36
C VAL A 280 -14.69 -6.27 -15.76
N ASP A 281 -15.92 -6.59 -16.15
CA ASP A 281 -16.24 -7.13 -17.48
C ASP A 281 -15.86 -6.13 -18.61
N ASN A 282 -16.03 -4.82 -18.40
CA ASN A 282 -15.58 -3.80 -19.34
C ASN A 282 -14.05 -3.80 -19.48
N SER A 283 -13.32 -3.95 -18.38
CA SER A 283 -11.84 -4.09 -18.40
C SER A 283 -11.42 -5.36 -19.14
N VAL A 284 -12.14 -6.49 -18.95
CA VAL A 284 -11.93 -7.73 -19.68
C VAL A 284 -12.14 -7.52 -21.19
N ASN A 285 -13.19 -6.81 -21.59
CA ASN A 285 -13.47 -6.53 -23.00
C ASN A 285 -12.39 -5.63 -23.61
N ALA A 286 -11.93 -4.59 -22.90
CA ALA A 286 -10.82 -3.75 -23.34
C ALA A 286 -9.52 -4.55 -23.58
N LEU A 287 -9.22 -5.52 -22.70
CA LEU A 287 -8.06 -6.40 -22.85
C LEU A 287 -8.21 -7.36 -24.05
N LYS A 288 -9.41 -7.88 -24.31
CA LYS A 288 -9.71 -8.68 -25.53
C LYS A 288 -9.49 -7.87 -26.81
N GLU A 289 -9.93 -6.60 -26.81
CA GLU A 289 -9.71 -5.71 -27.96
C GLU A 289 -8.23 -5.43 -28.20
N LEU A 290 -7.39 -5.49 -27.15
CA LEU A 290 -5.94 -5.42 -27.26
C LEU A 290 -5.29 -6.76 -27.63
N GLY A 291 -6.08 -7.79 -27.91
CA GLY A 291 -5.62 -9.11 -28.36
C GLY A 291 -5.21 -10.09 -27.25
N ALA A 292 -5.52 -9.81 -26.00
CA ALA A 292 -5.29 -10.75 -24.91
C ALA A 292 -6.30 -11.93 -24.95
N GLU A 293 -5.85 -13.11 -24.53
CA GLU A 293 -6.68 -14.32 -24.43
C GLU A 293 -7.25 -14.44 -23.00
N ILE A 294 -8.56 -14.56 -22.88
CA ILE A 294 -9.22 -14.72 -21.58
C ILE A 294 -9.49 -16.21 -21.31
N VAL A 295 -9.02 -16.69 -20.17
CA VAL A 295 -9.09 -18.10 -19.76
C VAL A 295 -9.82 -18.20 -18.43
N GLU A 296 -10.89 -19.00 -18.37
CA GLU A 296 -11.51 -19.32 -17.08
C GLU A 296 -10.60 -20.25 -16.27
N VAL A 297 -10.39 -19.90 -15.00
CA VAL A 297 -9.54 -20.65 -14.08
C VAL A 297 -10.23 -20.87 -12.74
N SER A 298 -9.66 -21.72 -11.88
CA SER A 298 -10.23 -22.01 -10.56
C SER A 298 -9.15 -21.94 -9.49
N LEU A 299 -9.47 -21.27 -8.38
CA LEU A 299 -8.67 -21.12 -7.17
C LEU A 299 -9.47 -21.62 -5.96
N PRO A 300 -9.74 -22.94 -5.85
CA PRO A 300 -10.78 -23.50 -4.98
C PRO A 300 -10.55 -23.28 -3.50
N HIS A 301 -9.29 -23.06 -3.06
CA HIS A 301 -8.96 -22.82 -1.65
C HIS A 301 -9.06 -21.36 -1.23
N THR A 302 -9.27 -20.41 -2.16
CA THR A 302 -9.37 -18.97 -1.83
C THR A 302 -10.55 -18.64 -0.93
N LYS A 303 -11.62 -19.46 -0.93
CA LYS A 303 -12.73 -19.36 0.03
C LYS A 303 -12.29 -19.46 1.52
N TYR A 304 -11.10 -20.00 1.78
CA TYR A 304 -10.51 -20.09 3.11
C TYR A 304 -9.49 -18.96 3.39
N ALA A 305 -9.28 -18.03 2.46
CA ALA A 305 -8.25 -17.00 2.60
C ALA A 305 -8.49 -16.10 3.82
N VAL A 306 -9.71 -15.58 3.99
CA VAL A 306 -10.08 -14.71 5.12
C VAL A 306 -9.84 -15.40 6.47
N PRO A 307 -10.43 -16.57 6.79
CA PRO A 307 -10.19 -17.22 8.07
C PRO A 307 -8.71 -17.61 8.27
N THR A 308 -8.00 -18.02 7.22
CA THR A 308 -6.57 -18.35 7.30
C THR A 308 -5.74 -17.12 7.67
N TYR A 309 -5.99 -15.98 7.04
CA TYR A 309 -5.32 -14.72 7.32
C TYR A 309 -5.56 -14.26 8.75
N TYR A 310 -6.83 -14.28 9.22
CA TYR A 310 -7.18 -13.83 10.57
C TYR A 310 -6.78 -14.80 11.70
N VAL A 311 -6.23 -15.95 11.35
CA VAL A 311 -5.47 -16.80 12.28
C VAL A 311 -3.98 -16.45 12.27
N LEU A 312 -3.37 -16.38 11.08
CA LEU A 312 -1.92 -16.19 10.93
C LEU A 312 -1.45 -14.77 11.28
N ALA A 313 -2.09 -13.74 10.72
CA ALA A 313 -1.66 -12.37 10.91
C ALA A 313 -1.79 -11.90 12.38
N PRO A 314 -2.89 -12.16 13.12
CA PRO A 314 -2.96 -11.88 14.56
C PRO A 314 -1.95 -12.67 15.39
N ALA A 315 -1.66 -13.94 15.02
CA ALA A 315 -0.66 -14.74 15.72
C ALA A 315 0.73 -14.07 15.62
N GLU A 316 1.14 -13.65 14.44
CA GLU A 316 2.41 -12.93 14.24
C GLU A 316 2.39 -11.55 14.91
N ALA A 317 1.27 -10.81 14.83
CA ALA A 317 1.09 -9.53 15.50
C ALA A 317 1.26 -9.62 16.99
N SER A 318 0.69 -10.63 17.64
CA SER A 318 0.82 -10.82 19.10
C SER A 318 2.29 -10.95 19.52
N SER A 319 3.10 -11.63 18.73
CA SER A 319 4.54 -11.77 18.96
C SER A 319 5.30 -10.49 18.60
N ASN A 320 5.03 -9.87 17.44
CA ASN A 320 5.71 -8.66 16.99
C ASN A 320 5.46 -7.46 17.91
N LEU A 321 4.23 -7.28 18.40
CA LEU A 321 3.87 -6.16 19.27
C LEU A 321 4.19 -6.39 20.76
N ALA A 322 4.70 -7.56 21.12
CA ALA A 322 5.13 -7.84 22.50
C ALA A 322 6.27 -6.92 22.96
N ARG A 323 7.08 -6.40 22.01
CA ARG A 323 8.20 -5.47 22.29
C ARG A 323 7.76 -4.08 22.78
N PHE A 324 6.50 -3.70 22.59
CA PHE A 324 5.99 -2.38 22.99
C PHE A 324 5.41 -2.47 24.40
N ASP A 325 6.26 -2.24 25.38
CA ASP A 325 6.00 -2.43 26.82
C ASP A 325 6.15 -1.14 27.64
N GLY A 326 6.57 -0.03 27.02
CA GLY A 326 6.80 1.25 27.69
C GLY A 326 8.04 1.29 28.58
N ILE A 327 8.93 0.30 28.48
CA ILE A 327 10.17 0.25 29.29
C ILE A 327 11.32 0.96 28.60
N ARG A 328 11.59 0.61 27.34
CA ARG A 328 12.75 1.12 26.58
C ARG A 328 12.42 2.36 25.77
N TYR A 329 11.21 2.45 25.22
CA TYR A 329 10.75 3.53 24.37
C TYR A 329 9.22 3.53 24.28
N GLY A 330 8.64 4.58 23.74
CA GLY A 330 7.20 4.70 23.53
C GLY A 330 6.46 5.24 24.76
N TYR A 331 5.13 5.16 24.70
CA TYR A 331 4.24 5.55 25.79
C TYR A 331 4.44 4.65 27.00
N ARG A 332 4.46 5.25 28.20
CA ARG A 332 4.50 4.56 29.49
C ARG A 332 3.39 5.09 30.38
N ALA A 333 2.59 4.20 30.96
CA ALA A 333 1.58 4.57 31.92
C ALA A 333 2.20 5.29 33.12
N LYS A 334 1.53 6.30 33.65
CA LYS A 334 2.02 7.10 34.78
C LYS A 334 1.67 6.49 36.14
N ASP A 335 0.48 5.90 36.23
CA ASP A 335 -0.07 5.33 37.45
C ASP A 335 0.06 3.81 37.47
N TYR A 336 1.12 3.28 38.07
CA TYR A 336 1.31 1.85 38.29
C TYR A 336 1.91 1.60 39.67
N THR A 337 1.64 0.43 40.24
CA THR A 337 2.07 0.05 41.59
C THR A 337 3.23 -0.97 41.58
N ASP A 338 3.32 -1.75 40.49
CA ASP A 338 4.29 -2.82 40.29
C ASP A 338 4.54 -3.05 38.81
N LEU A 339 5.41 -3.99 38.49
CA LEU A 339 5.82 -4.30 37.11
C LEU A 339 4.65 -4.83 36.26
N GLU A 340 3.80 -5.68 36.85
CA GLU A 340 2.64 -6.24 36.13
C GLU A 340 1.65 -5.12 35.78
N SER A 341 1.30 -4.27 36.74
CA SER A 341 0.40 -3.14 36.53
C SER A 341 0.98 -2.12 35.51
N LEU A 342 2.31 -1.94 35.46
CA LEU A 342 2.98 -1.13 34.45
C LEU A 342 2.70 -1.67 33.04
N TYR A 343 2.95 -2.97 32.79
CA TYR A 343 2.69 -3.60 31.49
C TYR A 343 1.21 -3.53 31.10
N VAL A 344 0.33 -3.92 32.02
CA VAL A 344 -1.11 -3.96 31.75
C VAL A 344 -1.63 -2.56 31.40
N LYS A 345 -1.34 -1.55 32.22
CA LYS A 345 -1.81 -0.18 32.01
C LYS A 345 -1.21 0.44 30.74
N THR A 346 0.11 0.31 30.54
CA THR A 346 0.78 0.85 29.37
C THR A 346 0.16 0.30 28.08
N ARG A 347 -0.03 -0.99 27.98
CA ARG A 347 -0.61 -1.62 26.78
C ARG A 347 -2.09 -1.36 26.63
N THR A 348 -2.84 -1.28 27.73
CA THR A 348 -4.26 -0.95 27.74
C THR A 348 -4.52 0.48 27.25
N GLU A 349 -3.72 1.43 27.70
CA GLU A 349 -3.86 2.85 27.34
C GLU A 349 -3.20 3.20 26.01
N GLY A 350 -2.12 2.48 25.65
CA GLY A 350 -1.29 2.76 24.47
C GLY A 350 -1.83 2.17 23.17
N PHE A 351 -2.52 1.02 23.23
CA PHE A 351 -3.10 0.37 22.05
C PHE A 351 -4.59 0.65 21.89
N GLY A 352 -5.02 0.88 20.66
CA GLY A 352 -6.41 0.98 20.26
C GLY A 352 -7.16 -0.36 20.34
N ALA A 353 -8.47 -0.29 20.18
CA ALA A 353 -9.35 -1.44 20.38
C ALA A 353 -9.09 -2.59 19.37
N GLU A 354 -8.87 -2.26 18.09
CA GLU A 354 -8.63 -3.27 17.05
C GLU A 354 -7.29 -3.99 17.26
N VAL A 355 -6.24 -3.24 17.60
CA VAL A 355 -4.92 -3.82 17.88
C VAL A 355 -4.98 -4.76 19.09
N LYS A 356 -5.65 -4.34 20.17
CA LYS A 356 -5.86 -5.21 21.36
C LYS A 356 -6.62 -6.48 20.99
N ARG A 357 -7.68 -6.38 20.18
CA ARG A 357 -8.45 -7.53 19.69
C ARG A 357 -7.57 -8.52 18.97
N ARG A 358 -6.73 -8.05 18.01
CA ARG A 358 -5.84 -8.93 17.24
C ARG A 358 -4.72 -9.53 18.09
N ILE A 359 -4.17 -8.79 19.05
CA ILE A 359 -3.21 -9.35 20.01
C ILE A 359 -3.84 -10.48 20.81
N MET A 360 -5.07 -10.29 21.33
CA MET A 360 -5.79 -11.32 22.08
C MET A 360 -6.08 -12.56 21.21
N MET A 361 -6.57 -12.36 19.97
CA MET A 361 -6.80 -13.46 19.01
C MET A 361 -5.50 -14.22 18.74
N GLY A 362 -4.40 -13.50 18.50
CA GLY A 362 -3.10 -14.11 18.25
C GLY A 362 -2.57 -14.91 19.42
N THR A 363 -2.66 -14.35 20.61
CA THR A 363 -2.27 -15.05 21.85
C THR A 363 -3.10 -16.32 22.06
N TYR A 364 -4.40 -16.27 21.79
CA TYR A 364 -5.29 -17.42 21.89
C TYR A 364 -4.89 -18.54 20.92
N VAL A 365 -4.71 -18.23 19.64
CA VAL A 365 -4.38 -19.26 18.63
C VAL A 365 -2.96 -19.84 18.79
N LEU A 366 -2.08 -19.15 19.50
CA LEU A 366 -0.73 -19.64 19.83
C LEU A 366 -0.66 -20.38 21.15
N SER A 367 -1.72 -20.37 21.96
CA SER A 367 -1.72 -21.01 23.28
C SER A 367 -1.75 -22.54 23.19
N ALA A 368 -1.36 -23.21 24.28
CA ALA A 368 -1.35 -24.65 24.39
C ALA A 368 -2.76 -25.24 24.13
N GLY A 369 -2.84 -26.30 23.32
CA GLY A 369 -4.09 -26.92 22.90
C GLY A 369 -4.74 -26.29 21.66
N PHE A 370 -4.48 -25.03 21.34
CA PHE A 370 -5.06 -24.33 20.17
C PHE A 370 -4.06 -24.17 19.02
N PHE A 371 -2.76 -24.19 19.28
CA PHE A 371 -1.72 -24.03 18.28
C PHE A 371 -1.83 -25.04 17.13
N ASP A 372 -2.03 -26.31 17.41
CA ASP A 372 -2.16 -27.34 16.40
C ASP A 372 -3.48 -27.24 15.65
N ALA A 373 -4.57 -26.95 16.36
CA ALA A 373 -5.92 -26.87 15.81
C ALA A 373 -6.14 -25.66 14.90
N TYR A 374 -5.50 -24.54 15.21
CA TYR A 374 -5.67 -23.28 14.48
C TYR A 374 -4.43 -22.90 13.67
N PHE A 375 -3.31 -22.59 14.32
CA PHE A 375 -2.13 -22.03 13.66
C PHE A 375 -1.50 -22.98 12.65
N LYS A 376 -1.20 -24.22 13.05
CA LYS A 376 -0.67 -25.23 12.10
C LYS A 376 -1.63 -25.56 10.99
N LYS A 377 -2.95 -25.61 11.27
CA LYS A 377 -3.96 -25.83 10.26
C LYS A 377 -4.01 -24.69 9.26
N ALA A 378 -3.97 -23.44 9.74
CA ALA A 378 -3.93 -22.26 8.88
C ALA A 378 -2.67 -22.22 7.98
N GLN A 379 -1.49 -22.62 8.50
CA GLN A 379 -0.29 -22.75 7.69
C GLN A 379 -0.44 -23.79 6.56
N LYS A 380 -1.09 -24.93 6.83
CA LYS A 380 -1.39 -25.94 5.80
C LYS A 380 -2.34 -25.40 4.74
N VAL A 381 -3.39 -24.68 5.15
CA VAL A 381 -4.35 -24.05 4.22
C VAL A 381 -3.67 -22.95 3.40
N ARG A 382 -2.80 -22.15 4.00
CA ARG A 382 -1.97 -21.16 3.29
C ARG A 382 -1.17 -21.82 2.15
N ASN A 383 -0.57 -22.98 2.41
CA ASN A 383 0.17 -23.70 1.39
C ASN A 383 -0.73 -24.21 0.24
N LEU A 384 -1.96 -24.65 0.54
CA LEU A 384 -2.94 -25.05 -0.50
C LEU A 384 -3.36 -23.83 -1.35
N ILE A 385 -3.59 -22.68 -0.73
CA ILE A 385 -3.87 -21.44 -1.46
C ILE A 385 -2.71 -21.08 -2.39
N LYS A 386 -1.47 -21.15 -1.89
CA LYS A 386 -0.28 -20.90 -2.69
C LYS A 386 -0.18 -21.85 -3.89
N GLN A 387 -0.43 -23.14 -3.68
CA GLN A 387 -0.44 -24.15 -4.75
C GLN A 387 -1.50 -23.88 -5.83
N ASP A 388 -2.68 -23.38 -5.45
CA ASP A 388 -3.71 -22.97 -6.42
C ASP A 388 -3.15 -21.91 -7.39
N PHE A 389 -2.52 -20.84 -6.84
CA PHE A 389 -1.92 -19.81 -7.68
C PHE A 389 -0.76 -20.32 -8.51
N GLU A 390 0.14 -21.12 -7.95
CA GLU A 390 1.24 -21.74 -8.69
C GLU A 390 0.71 -22.56 -9.87
N ASN A 391 -0.29 -23.40 -9.66
CA ASN A 391 -0.89 -24.22 -10.71
C ASN A 391 -1.59 -23.39 -11.80
N VAL A 392 -2.31 -22.34 -11.42
CA VAL A 392 -3.01 -21.46 -12.38
C VAL A 392 -2.01 -20.66 -13.20
N LEU A 393 -1.00 -20.09 -12.58
CA LEU A 393 0.02 -19.27 -13.22
C LEU A 393 0.97 -20.08 -14.14
N THR A 394 0.90 -21.42 -14.16
CA THR A 394 1.52 -22.20 -15.25
C THR A 394 0.73 -22.16 -16.55
N LYS A 395 -0.57 -21.81 -16.50
CA LYS A 395 -1.49 -21.86 -17.64
C LYS A 395 -1.82 -20.47 -18.19
N VAL A 396 -1.70 -19.44 -17.33
CA VAL A 396 -1.96 -18.04 -17.67
C VAL A 396 -0.79 -17.16 -17.24
N ASP A 397 -0.68 -15.96 -17.82
CA ASP A 397 0.40 -15.03 -17.50
C ASP A 397 0.06 -14.16 -16.30
N VAL A 398 -1.22 -13.74 -16.20
CA VAL A 398 -1.74 -12.97 -15.08
C VAL A 398 -3.17 -13.41 -14.76
N ILE A 399 -3.63 -13.09 -13.55
CA ILE A 399 -4.99 -13.30 -13.08
C ILE A 399 -5.65 -11.93 -12.88
N LEU A 400 -6.85 -11.71 -13.42
CA LEU A 400 -7.63 -10.48 -13.22
C LEU A 400 -8.79 -10.74 -12.26
N THR A 401 -8.99 -9.85 -11.30
CA THR A 401 -10.09 -9.91 -10.31
C THR A 401 -10.58 -8.50 -9.93
N PRO A 402 -11.75 -8.35 -9.30
CA PRO A 402 -12.07 -7.15 -8.55
C PRO A 402 -11.08 -6.97 -7.39
N VAL A 403 -10.97 -5.73 -6.85
CA VAL A 403 -10.13 -5.42 -5.68
C VAL A 403 -10.92 -5.52 -4.38
N ALA A 404 -12.13 -4.97 -4.37
CA ALA A 404 -13.02 -4.93 -3.21
C ALA A 404 -14.45 -5.26 -3.62
N PRO A 405 -15.30 -5.79 -2.70
CA PRO A 405 -16.69 -6.13 -3.00
C PRO A 405 -17.60 -4.89 -3.09
N SER A 406 -17.15 -3.75 -2.58
CA SER A 406 -17.88 -2.49 -2.51
C SER A 406 -17.05 -1.31 -3.01
N VAL A 407 -17.69 -0.16 -3.23
CA VAL A 407 -17.02 1.15 -3.29
C VAL A 407 -16.76 1.69 -1.89
N ALA A 408 -16.01 2.79 -1.77
CA ALA A 408 -15.76 3.45 -0.49
C ALA A 408 -17.08 3.75 0.25
N PHE A 409 -17.22 3.23 1.48
CA PHE A 409 -18.39 3.44 2.33
C PHE A 409 -18.21 4.67 3.24
N LYS A 410 -19.28 5.13 3.89
CA LYS A 410 -19.25 6.37 4.68
C LYS A 410 -18.38 6.23 5.94
N LEU A 411 -17.73 7.31 6.33
CA LEU A 411 -16.99 7.43 7.60
C LEU A 411 -17.90 7.20 8.82
N SER A 412 -19.18 7.55 8.70
CA SER A 412 -20.19 7.35 9.75
C SER A 412 -20.69 5.90 9.85
N ASP A 413 -20.48 5.07 8.84
CA ASP A 413 -20.97 3.70 8.85
C ASP A 413 -20.30 2.89 9.97
N VAL A 414 -21.17 2.20 10.74
CA VAL A 414 -20.74 1.29 11.79
C VAL A 414 -20.80 -0.12 11.24
N LYS A 415 -19.64 -0.64 10.86
CA LYS A 415 -19.48 -2.03 10.41
C LYS A 415 -18.97 -2.90 11.54
N THR A 416 -19.45 -4.12 11.61
CA THR A 416 -18.88 -5.14 12.49
C THR A 416 -17.47 -5.51 12.07
N PRO A 417 -16.63 -6.07 12.95
CA PRO A 417 -15.30 -6.54 12.56
C PRO A 417 -15.32 -7.53 11.38
N ILE A 418 -16.31 -8.43 11.33
CA ILE A 418 -16.45 -9.41 10.25
C ILE A 418 -16.75 -8.72 8.91
N GLU A 419 -17.66 -7.74 8.88
CA GLU A 419 -17.96 -6.98 7.68
C GLU A 419 -16.72 -6.22 7.17
N LEU A 420 -15.91 -5.64 8.08
CA LEU A 420 -14.65 -4.99 7.70
C LEU A 420 -13.62 -6.00 7.17
N TYR A 421 -13.56 -7.21 7.75
CA TYR A 421 -12.64 -8.25 7.30
C TYR A 421 -12.99 -8.80 5.92
N LEU A 422 -14.27 -8.76 5.54
CA LEU A 422 -14.73 -9.17 4.21
C LEU A 422 -14.43 -8.14 3.11
N GLU A 423 -14.12 -6.86 3.46
CA GLU A 423 -13.65 -5.88 2.45
C GLU A 423 -12.33 -6.30 1.79
N ASP A 424 -11.51 -7.12 2.47
CA ASP A 424 -10.21 -7.60 1.98
C ASP A 424 -10.30 -8.98 1.30
N ILE A 425 -11.51 -9.51 1.06
CA ILE A 425 -11.73 -10.90 0.56
C ILE A 425 -11.00 -11.18 -0.75
N PHE A 426 -10.87 -10.19 -1.63
CA PHE A 426 -10.24 -10.34 -2.94
C PHE A 426 -8.73 -10.05 -2.94
N THR A 427 -8.18 -9.48 -1.87
CA THR A 427 -6.77 -9.07 -1.81
C THR A 427 -5.90 -10.00 -0.97
N ILE A 428 -6.43 -10.56 0.11
CA ILE A 428 -5.71 -11.38 1.11
C ILE A 428 -4.99 -12.58 0.48
N SER A 429 -5.58 -13.23 -0.50
CA SER A 429 -5.05 -14.45 -1.10
C SER A 429 -3.68 -14.24 -1.77
N ALA A 430 -3.45 -13.08 -2.38
CA ALA A 430 -2.16 -12.72 -2.96
C ALA A 430 -1.04 -12.58 -1.89
N ASN A 431 -1.39 -12.08 -0.69
CA ASN A 431 -0.45 -12.03 0.44
C ASN A 431 -0.12 -13.42 0.97
N LEU A 432 -1.15 -14.26 1.16
CA LEU A 432 -0.97 -15.64 1.62
C LEU A 432 -0.11 -16.46 0.65
N ALA A 433 -0.28 -16.24 -0.65
CA ALA A 433 0.52 -16.89 -1.70
C ALA A 433 1.92 -16.25 -1.88
N GLY A 434 2.14 -15.02 -1.39
CA GLY A 434 3.40 -14.29 -1.53
C GLY A 434 3.66 -13.71 -2.92
N ILE A 435 2.65 -13.66 -3.80
CA ILE A 435 2.74 -13.22 -5.19
C ILE A 435 2.54 -11.71 -5.34
N PRO A 436 3.06 -11.08 -6.41
CA PRO A 436 2.83 -9.66 -6.68
C PRO A 436 1.39 -9.41 -7.16
N ALA A 437 0.88 -8.20 -6.87
CA ALA A 437 -0.42 -7.77 -7.35
C ALA A 437 -0.47 -6.25 -7.50
N ILE A 438 -1.14 -5.77 -8.56
CA ILE A 438 -1.33 -4.35 -8.84
C ILE A 438 -2.82 -4.05 -8.98
N SER A 439 -3.28 -3.00 -8.30
CA SER A 439 -4.60 -2.42 -8.44
C SER A 439 -4.52 -1.15 -9.26
N LEU A 440 -5.45 -0.98 -10.20
CA LEU A 440 -5.60 0.25 -10.96
C LEU A 440 -7.09 0.57 -11.16
N PRO A 441 -7.45 1.85 -11.42
CA PRO A 441 -8.82 2.22 -11.67
C PRO A 441 -9.41 1.50 -12.89
N GLY A 442 -10.56 0.84 -12.73
CA GLY A 442 -11.31 0.20 -13.82
C GLY A 442 -12.51 1.04 -14.29
N GLY A 443 -12.95 2.00 -13.48
CA GLY A 443 -14.09 2.85 -13.77
C GLY A 443 -14.68 3.51 -12.53
N LEU A 444 -15.85 4.11 -12.68
CA LEU A 444 -16.60 4.76 -11.61
C LEU A 444 -17.97 4.11 -11.42
N LEU A 445 -18.40 3.97 -10.17
CA LEU A 445 -19.74 3.63 -9.75
C LEU A 445 -20.24 4.74 -8.81
N ASP A 446 -21.33 5.40 -9.17
CA ASP A 446 -21.89 6.54 -8.41
C ASP A 446 -20.84 7.64 -8.11
N ASN A 447 -20.02 7.97 -9.11
CA ASN A 447 -18.86 8.87 -9.02
C ASN A 447 -17.75 8.44 -8.05
N LEU A 448 -17.75 7.19 -7.60
CA LEU A 448 -16.71 6.62 -6.76
C LEU A 448 -15.85 5.62 -7.54
N PRO A 449 -14.54 5.60 -7.33
CA PRO A 449 -13.65 4.68 -8.02
C PRO A 449 -13.93 3.22 -7.71
N VAL A 450 -13.78 2.40 -8.74
CA VAL A 450 -13.75 0.94 -8.65
C VAL A 450 -12.44 0.46 -9.25
N GLY A 451 -11.66 -0.28 -8.45
CA GLY A 451 -10.40 -0.86 -8.91
C GLY A 451 -10.56 -2.25 -9.47
N VAL A 452 -9.72 -2.58 -10.45
CA VAL A 452 -9.43 -3.94 -10.89
C VAL A 452 -7.99 -4.29 -10.50
N GLN A 453 -7.70 -5.57 -10.23
CA GLN A 453 -6.35 -5.98 -9.92
C GLN A 453 -5.85 -7.09 -10.82
N PHE A 454 -4.56 -7.03 -11.14
CA PHE A 454 -3.82 -8.15 -11.72
C PHE A 454 -2.93 -8.78 -10.66
N MET A 455 -2.87 -10.11 -10.65
CA MET A 455 -1.96 -10.92 -9.83
C MET A 455 -1.06 -11.73 -10.77
N GLY A 456 0.23 -11.83 -10.48
CA GLY A 456 1.22 -12.46 -11.37
C GLY A 456 2.12 -13.49 -10.68
N ARG A 457 3.05 -14.05 -11.44
CA ARG A 457 4.07 -14.96 -10.93
C ARG A 457 4.99 -14.24 -9.94
N PRO A 458 5.54 -14.95 -8.95
CA PRO A 458 6.56 -14.36 -8.09
C PRO A 458 7.71 -13.77 -8.90
N PHE A 459 8.10 -12.54 -8.57
CA PHE A 459 9.18 -11.77 -9.20
C PHE A 459 8.95 -11.37 -10.67
N ASP A 460 7.71 -11.45 -11.15
CA ASP A 460 7.29 -11.03 -12.50
C ASP A 460 6.40 -9.77 -12.44
N GLU A 461 6.81 -8.77 -11.65
CA GLU A 461 6.15 -7.46 -11.60
C GLU A 461 6.14 -6.78 -12.98
N GLY A 462 7.12 -7.07 -13.82
CA GLY A 462 7.20 -6.55 -15.20
C GLY A 462 5.97 -6.89 -16.04
N THR A 463 5.50 -8.14 -16.00
CA THR A 463 4.28 -8.55 -16.70
C THR A 463 3.03 -7.84 -16.14
N LEU A 464 2.97 -7.59 -14.83
CA LEU A 464 1.88 -6.81 -14.23
C LEU A 464 1.88 -5.37 -14.73
N ILE A 465 3.05 -4.72 -14.77
CA ILE A 465 3.22 -3.36 -15.30
C ILE A 465 2.84 -3.31 -16.78
N LYS A 466 3.27 -4.29 -17.58
CA LYS A 466 2.93 -4.41 -18.98
C LYS A 466 1.42 -4.43 -19.23
N VAL A 467 0.70 -5.34 -18.58
CA VAL A 467 -0.74 -5.48 -18.78
C VAL A 467 -1.52 -4.30 -18.22
N SER A 468 -1.09 -3.77 -17.07
CA SER A 468 -1.72 -2.61 -16.43
C SER A 468 -1.54 -1.33 -17.25
N SER A 469 -0.35 -1.09 -17.81
CA SER A 469 -0.08 0.03 -18.71
C SER A 469 -0.92 -0.06 -19.98
N ALA A 470 -1.06 -1.25 -20.57
CA ALA A 470 -1.90 -1.45 -21.74
C ALA A 470 -3.39 -1.16 -21.43
N LEU A 471 -3.89 -1.62 -20.28
CA LEU A 471 -5.26 -1.34 -19.85
C LEU A 471 -5.46 0.15 -19.54
N GLU A 472 -4.55 0.78 -18.77
CA GLU A 472 -4.61 2.21 -18.43
C GLU A 472 -4.67 3.08 -19.71
N ASN A 473 -3.85 2.78 -20.70
CA ASN A 473 -3.86 3.49 -21.99
C ASN A 473 -5.15 3.27 -22.79
N LYS A 474 -5.76 2.08 -22.70
CA LYS A 474 -6.98 1.75 -23.44
C LYS A 474 -8.23 2.39 -22.84
N ILE A 475 -8.38 2.36 -21.51
CA ILE A 475 -9.59 2.88 -20.84
C ILE A 475 -9.46 4.35 -20.43
N GLY A 476 -8.23 4.90 -20.44
CA GLY A 476 -7.92 6.23 -19.94
C GLY A 476 -7.76 6.29 -18.42
N ARG A 477 -7.20 7.38 -17.94
CA ARG A 477 -7.02 7.68 -16.50
C ARG A 477 -8.26 8.38 -15.95
N LEU A 478 -8.56 8.15 -14.69
CA LEU A 478 -9.59 8.95 -13.99
C LEU A 478 -9.09 10.38 -13.79
N ASN A 479 -9.99 11.35 -14.02
CA ASN A 479 -9.74 12.73 -13.61
C ASN A 479 -9.82 12.80 -12.08
N LEU A 480 -8.67 13.03 -11.43
CA LEU A 480 -8.62 13.13 -9.97
C LEU A 480 -9.49 14.28 -9.44
N PRO A 481 -10.04 14.17 -8.22
CA PRO A 481 -10.96 15.15 -7.67
C PRO A 481 -10.32 16.53 -7.52
N LYS A 482 -11.07 17.56 -7.86
CA LYS A 482 -10.72 18.95 -7.56
C LYS A 482 -11.38 19.32 -6.24
N LEU A 483 -10.58 19.51 -5.21
CA LEU A 483 -11.01 19.84 -3.85
C LEU A 483 -10.90 21.35 -3.55
N ASP A 484 -11.29 22.14 -4.51
CA ASP A 484 -11.19 23.62 -4.42
C ASP A 484 -12.14 24.23 -3.40
#